data_c490dc1a71a56bf4b5f0d3d92cc04b80
#
_entry.id   c490dc1a71a56bf4b5f0d3d92cc04b80
#
_cell.length_a   1.000
_cell.length_b   1.000
_cell.length_c   1.000
_cell.angle_alpha   90.00
_cell.angle_beta   90.00
_cell.angle_gamma   90.00
#
_symmetry.space_group_name_H-M   'P 1'
#
loop_
_entity.id
_entity.type
_entity.pdbx_description
1 polymer ?
#
loop_
_entity_poly.entity_id
_entity_poly.type
_entity_poly.pdbx_seq_one_letter_code
_entity_poly.pdbx_strand_id
1 'polypeptide(L)'
;MYGYYGYPLYDWRLNPPMTWSPSKVMLDRQLRALWEQHVYWTRLTVNSIIERLPDESVTTARLLRNAADFGAALEPIYGPAIAAAFAELLRGHLTIAAELVKALLAGNTAAAEDAQKRWYENADDIALFLSRINPYWSQAEWQKMMHEHLRLLTSEVSTKLMKNYEENVALGDQIEAQALEMADMMTTGIIQQFPARFNL
;
A
#
# COMPACT_ATOMS: atom_id res chain seq x y z
N MET A 1 24.68 4.63 24.74
CA MET A 1 25.13 3.24 24.48
C MET A 1 24.14 2.65 23.49
N TYR A 2 24.45 2.71 22.17
CA TYR A 2 23.56 2.22 21.11
C TYR A 2 23.74 0.72 21.00
N GLY A 3 22.69 -0.05 21.33
CA GLY A 3 22.68 -1.50 21.17
C GLY A 3 22.63 -1.86 19.68
N TYR A 4 23.65 -2.53 19.19
CA TYR A 4 23.63 -3.20 17.88
C TYR A 4 22.62 -4.35 17.96
N TYR A 5 21.46 -4.21 17.33
CA TYR A 5 20.61 -5.34 17.00
C TYR A 5 21.31 -6.14 15.91
N GLY A 6 21.95 -7.24 16.29
CA GLY A 6 22.50 -8.18 15.33
C GLY A 6 21.37 -8.81 14.53
N TYR A 7 21.30 -8.52 13.23
CA TYR A 7 20.45 -9.29 12.31
C TYR A 7 20.89 -10.75 12.33
N PRO A 8 19.97 -11.73 12.36
CA PRO A 8 20.33 -13.13 12.24
C PRO A 8 21.15 -13.31 10.96
N LEU A 9 22.32 -13.94 11.06
CA LEU A 9 23.16 -14.22 9.91
C LEU A 9 22.36 -15.06 8.91
N TYR A 10 22.09 -14.49 7.75
CA TYR A 10 21.40 -15.16 6.65
C TYR A 10 22.29 -16.34 6.18
N ASP A 11 21.86 -17.57 6.40
CA ASP A 11 22.57 -18.75 5.90
C ASP A 11 22.21 -18.99 4.43
N TRP A 12 23.05 -18.48 3.54
CA TRP A 12 22.94 -18.64 2.09
C TRP A 12 22.99 -20.11 1.61
N ARG A 13 23.41 -21.03 2.46
CA ARG A 13 23.46 -22.46 2.13
C ARG A 13 22.10 -23.13 2.26
N LEU A 14 21.25 -22.63 3.16
CA LEU A 14 19.88 -23.10 3.36
C LEU A 14 18.91 -22.41 2.43
N ASN A 15 19.20 -21.15 2.08
CA ASN A 15 18.45 -20.35 1.11
C ASN A 15 19.43 -19.75 0.10
N PRO A 16 19.67 -20.40 -1.06
CA PRO A 16 20.54 -19.81 -2.07
C PRO A 16 20.03 -18.42 -2.41
N PRO A 17 20.93 -17.42 -2.54
CA PRO A 17 20.51 -16.08 -2.87
C PRO A 17 19.66 -16.12 -4.14
N MET A 18 18.50 -15.52 -4.09
CA MET A 18 17.65 -15.38 -5.27
C MET A 18 18.47 -14.63 -6.33
N THR A 19 18.84 -15.32 -7.40
CA THR A 19 19.58 -14.68 -8.50
C THR A 19 18.66 -13.65 -9.14
N TRP A 20 19.01 -12.38 -8.99
CA TRP A 20 18.27 -11.26 -9.55
C TRP A 20 18.61 -11.11 -11.04
N SER A 21 17.70 -11.52 -11.91
CA SER A 21 17.78 -11.18 -13.33
C SER A 21 17.37 -9.70 -13.53
N PRO A 22 17.74 -9.08 -14.66
CA PRO A 22 17.28 -7.73 -14.99
C PRO A 22 15.76 -7.56 -14.93
N SER A 23 15.00 -8.57 -15.37
CA SER A 23 13.53 -8.55 -15.34
C SER A 23 12.95 -8.58 -13.93
N LYS A 24 13.56 -9.33 -12.99
CA LYS A 24 13.19 -9.32 -11.57
C LYS A 24 13.45 -7.96 -10.94
N VAL A 25 14.62 -7.38 -11.21
CA VAL A 25 14.99 -6.04 -10.72
C VAL A 25 14.03 -4.97 -11.25
N MET A 26 13.63 -5.06 -12.52
CA MET A 26 12.67 -4.11 -13.12
C MET A 26 11.30 -4.21 -12.47
N LEU A 27 10.78 -5.42 -12.25
CA LEU A 27 9.50 -5.64 -11.57
C LEU A 27 9.53 -5.09 -10.15
N ASP A 28 10.57 -5.44 -9.38
CA ASP A 28 10.76 -4.97 -8.01
C ASP A 28 10.76 -3.44 -7.93
N ARG A 29 11.59 -2.78 -8.73
CA ARG A 29 11.65 -1.32 -8.77
C ARG A 29 10.33 -0.69 -9.16
N GLN A 30 9.62 -1.27 -10.11
CA GLN A 30 8.31 -0.75 -10.54
C GLN A 30 7.28 -0.84 -9.42
N LEU A 31 7.16 -1.99 -8.76
CA LEU A 31 6.19 -2.18 -7.69
C LEU A 31 6.53 -1.36 -6.44
N ARG A 32 7.80 -1.32 -6.04
CA ARG A 32 8.25 -0.45 -4.94
C ARG A 32 7.95 1.02 -5.23
N ALA A 33 8.26 1.50 -6.43
CA ALA A 33 7.94 2.88 -6.81
C ALA A 33 6.43 3.19 -6.78
N LEU A 34 5.57 2.23 -7.15
CA LEU A 34 4.12 2.40 -7.08
C LEU A 34 3.62 2.46 -5.63
N TRP A 35 4.16 1.63 -4.73
CA TRP A 35 3.83 1.65 -3.32
C TRP A 35 4.37 2.91 -2.62
N GLU A 36 5.58 3.36 -2.94
CA GLU A 36 6.09 4.65 -2.45
C GLU A 36 5.25 5.83 -2.93
N GLN A 37 4.87 5.84 -4.22
CA GLN A 37 3.94 6.86 -4.74
C GLN A 37 2.58 6.81 -4.04
N HIS A 38 2.10 5.60 -3.69
CA HIS A 38 0.86 5.44 -2.94
C HIS A 38 0.93 6.16 -1.58
N VAL A 39 1.94 5.87 -0.76
CA VAL A 39 2.07 6.49 0.57
C VAL A 39 2.42 7.97 0.48
N TYR A 40 3.29 8.37 -0.46
CA TYR A 40 3.65 9.77 -0.68
C TYR A 40 2.44 10.64 -1.02
N TRP A 41 1.65 10.22 -2.03
CA TRP A 41 0.48 10.98 -2.45
C TRP A 41 -0.67 10.91 -1.45
N THR A 42 -0.79 9.80 -0.70
CA THR A 42 -1.72 9.69 0.43
C THR A 42 -1.37 10.73 1.49
N ARG A 43 -0.12 10.82 1.91
CA ARG A 43 0.33 11.80 2.91
C ARG A 43 0.10 13.24 2.45
N LEU A 44 0.40 13.56 1.19
CA LEU A 44 0.12 14.89 0.64
C LEU A 44 -1.38 15.19 0.62
N THR A 45 -2.21 14.23 0.21
CA THR A 45 -3.68 14.39 0.19
C THR A 45 -4.24 14.59 1.59
N VAL A 46 -3.81 13.79 2.56
CA VAL A 46 -4.18 13.94 3.98
C VAL A 46 -3.81 15.33 4.49
N ASN A 47 -2.59 15.80 4.21
CA ASN A 47 -2.14 17.14 4.59
C ASN A 47 -2.99 18.22 3.94
N SER A 48 -3.27 18.11 2.64
CA SER A 48 -4.08 19.09 1.91
C SER A 48 -5.51 19.18 2.44
N ILE A 49 -6.13 18.03 2.79
CA ILE A 49 -7.46 17.99 3.40
C ILE A 49 -7.45 18.63 4.79
N ILE A 50 -6.55 18.20 5.68
CA ILE A 50 -6.54 18.64 7.07
C ILE A 50 -6.21 20.12 7.19
N GLU A 51 -5.24 20.61 6.43
CA GLU A 51 -4.82 22.02 6.42
C GLU A 51 -5.68 22.89 5.48
N ARG A 52 -6.67 22.30 4.79
CA ARG A 52 -7.55 22.97 3.83
C ARG A 52 -6.78 23.74 2.76
N LEU A 53 -5.78 23.09 2.19
CA LEU A 53 -4.94 23.70 1.18
C LEU A 53 -5.66 23.81 -0.18
N PRO A 54 -5.33 24.81 -1.01
CA PRO A 54 -5.99 25.01 -2.30
C PRO A 54 -5.68 23.93 -3.34
N ASP A 55 -4.68 23.09 -3.10
CA ASP A 55 -4.27 21.99 -3.97
C ASP A 55 -4.95 20.64 -3.67
N GLU A 56 -5.90 20.58 -2.70
CA GLU A 56 -6.56 19.33 -2.29
C GLU A 56 -7.12 18.53 -3.48
N SER A 57 -7.83 19.20 -4.39
CA SER A 57 -8.45 18.51 -5.52
C SER A 57 -7.41 17.90 -6.47
N VAL A 58 -6.29 18.59 -6.67
CA VAL A 58 -5.23 18.16 -7.58
C VAL A 58 -4.40 17.03 -6.97
N THR A 59 -4.06 17.11 -5.68
CA THR A 59 -3.36 16.04 -4.95
C THR A 59 -4.22 14.79 -4.85
N THR A 60 -5.52 14.93 -4.55
CA THR A 60 -6.46 13.79 -4.54
C THR A 60 -6.56 13.14 -5.92
N ALA A 61 -6.71 13.92 -6.99
CA ALA A 61 -6.74 13.37 -8.35
C ALA A 61 -5.44 12.61 -8.70
N ARG A 62 -4.29 13.13 -8.26
CA ARG A 62 -3.00 12.46 -8.46
C ARG A 62 -2.91 11.15 -7.66
N LEU A 63 -3.40 11.14 -6.41
CA LEU A 63 -3.48 9.91 -5.61
C LEU A 63 -4.35 8.87 -6.31
N LEU A 64 -5.55 9.22 -6.76
CA LEU A 64 -6.47 8.30 -7.41
C LEU A 64 -5.90 7.70 -8.71
N ARG A 65 -4.99 8.41 -9.40
CA ARG A 65 -4.29 7.88 -10.58
C ARG A 65 -3.40 6.69 -10.21
N ASN A 66 -2.90 6.59 -8.98
CA ASN A 66 -2.06 5.47 -8.54
C ASN A 66 -2.77 4.11 -8.72
N ALA A 67 -4.09 4.06 -8.56
CA ALA A 67 -4.86 2.85 -8.85
C ALA A 67 -4.76 2.41 -10.31
N ALA A 68 -4.85 3.34 -11.26
CA ALA A 68 -4.67 3.06 -12.69
C ALA A 68 -3.21 2.69 -13.01
N ASP A 69 -2.24 3.34 -12.36
CA ASP A 69 -0.82 3.05 -12.52
C ASP A 69 -0.49 1.60 -12.07
N PHE A 70 -1.10 1.12 -10.97
CA PHE A 70 -1.03 -0.30 -10.55
C PHE A 70 -1.69 -1.23 -11.56
N GLY A 71 -2.87 -0.87 -12.07
CA GLY A 71 -3.53 -1.64 -13.14
C GLY A 71 -2.61 -1.81 -14.35
N ALA A 72 -2.02 -0.72 -14.85
CA ALA A 72 -1.09 -0.75 -15.97
C ALA A 72 0.16 -1.62 -15.71
N ALA A 73 0.66 -1.67 -14.47
CA ALA A 73 1.78 -2.53 -14.09
C ALA A 73 1.40 -4.02 -14.08
N LEU A 74 0.18 -4.36 -13.68
CA LEU A 74 -0.31 -5.74 -13.60
C LEU A 74 -0.84 -6.27 -14.94
N GLU A 75 -1.32 -5.41 -15.83
CA GLU A 75 -1.93 -5.80 -17.10
C GLU A 75 -1.04 -6.71 -17.96
N PRO A 76 0.26 -6.44 -18.16
CA PRO A 76 1.13 -7.33 -18.92
C PRO A 76 1.25 -8.73 -18.30
N ILE A 77 1.01 -8.89 -16.99
CA ILE A 77 1.22 -10.14 -16.26
C ILE A 77 -0.08 -10.94 -16.16
N TYR A 78 -1.18 -10.30 -15.80
CA TYR A 78 -2.45 -10.92 -15.47
C TYR A 78 -3.55 -10.68 -16.52
N GLY A 79 -3.29 -9.81 -17.50
CA GLY A 79 -4.27 -9.43 -18.51
C GLY A 79 -5.20 -8.29 -18.09
N PRO A 80 -5.92 -7.67 -19.06
CA PRO A 80 -6.66 -6.44 -18.85
C PRO A 80 -7.82 -6.57 -17.86
N ALA A 81 -8.51 -7.70 -17.82
CA ALA A 81 -9.66 -7.89 -16.95
C ALA A 81 -9.26 -7.90 -15.46
N ILE A 82 -8.20 -8.63 -15.11
CA ILE A 82 -7.68 -8.70 -13.74
C ILE A 82 -7.07 -7.35 -13.33
N ALA A 83 -6.31 -6.73 -14.22
CA ALA A 83 -5.70 -5.43 -13.98
C ALA A 83 -6.75 -4.34 -13.72
N ALA A 84 -7.83 -4.30 -14.50
CA ALA A 84 -8.93 -3.36 -14.31
C ALA A 84 -9.68 -3.61 -12.99
N ALA A 85 -9.92 -4.86 -12.63
CA ALA A 85 -10.60 -5.21 -11.38
C ALA A 85 -9.77 -4.79 -10.15
N PHE A 86 -8.45 -5.02 -10.18
CA PHE A 86 -7.56 -4.55 -9.12
C PHE A 86 -7.53 -3.02 -9.01
N ALA A 87 -7.43 -2.33 -10.15
CA ALA A 87 -7.44 -0.87 -10.19
C ALA A 87 -8.74 -0.29 -9.61
N GLU A 88 -9.88 -0.92 -9.84
CA GLU A 88 -11.15 -0.47 -9.27
C GLU A 88 -11.22 -0.67 -7.75
N LEU A 89 -10.79 -1.83 -7.25
CA LEU A 89 -10.68 -2.09 -5.81
C LEU A 89 -9.77 -1.06 -5.12
N LEU A 90 -8.61 -0.79 -5.70
CA LEU A 90 -7.67 0.18 -5.15
C LEU A 90 -8.19 1.61 -5.25
N ARG A 91 -8.90 1.97 -6.33
CA ARG A 91 -9.57 3.27 -6.45
C ARG A 91 -10.61 3.46 -5.34
N GLY A 92 -11.43 2.45 -5.08
CA GLY A 92 -12.39 2.45 -3.97
C GLY A 92 -11.69 2.66 -2.63
N HIS A 93 -10.59 1.94 -2.41
CA HIS A 93 -9.76 2.07 -1.22
C HIS A 93 -9.32 3.51 -0.95
N LEU A 94 -8.76 4.16 -1.97
CA LEU A 94 -8.26 5.53 -1.88
C LEU A 94 -9.38 6.56 -1.69
N THR A 95 -10.53 6.33 -2.33
CA THR A 95 -11.70 7.21 -2.22
C THR A 95 -12.27 7.17 -0.80
N ILE A 96 -12.45 5.97 -0.24
CA ILE A 96 -12.98 5.80 1.12
C ILE A 96 -12.02 6.38 2.16
N ALA A 97 -10.70 6.23 1.96
CA ALA A 97 -9.70 6.86 2.83
C ALA A 97 -9.85 8.39 2.87
N ALA A 98 -10.03 9.03 1.71
CA ALA A 98 -10.25 10.48 1.66
C ALA A 98 -11.59 10.91 2.32
N GLU A 99 -12.64 10.10 2.18
CA GLU A 99 -13.92 10.32 2.89
C GLU A 99 -13.74 10.24 4.40
N LEU A 100 -13.01 9.23 4.89
CA LEU A 100 -12.71 9.07 6.31
C LEU A 100 -11.97 10.29 6.88
N VAL A 101 -10.92 10.76 6.21
CA VAL A 101 -10.16 11.94 6.63
C VAL A 101 -11.05 13.17 6.71
N LYS A 102 -11.92 13.40 5.72
CA LYS A 102 -12.88 14.52 5.71
C LYS A 102 -13.90 14.42 6.83
N ALA A 103 -14.42 13.22 7.11
CA ALA A 103 -15.35 12.98 8.20
C ALA A 103 -14.71 13.25 9.58
N LEU A 104 -13.48 12.80 9.77
CA LEU A 104 -12.70 13.05 10.99
C LEU A 104 -12.42 14.55 11.19
N LEU A 105 -12.00 15.25 10.12
CA LEU A 105 -11.78 16.70 10.15
C LEU A 105 -13.05 17.48 10.49
N ALA A 106 -14.21 17.02 10.01
CA ALA A 106 -15.51 17.64 10.28
C ALA A 106 -16.07 17.30 11.66
N GLY A 107 -15.45 16.38 12.41
CA GLY A 107 -15.98 15.86 13.69
C GLY A 107 -17.27 15.04 13.51
N ASN A 108 -17.55 14.53 12.29
CA ASN A 108 -18.73 13.73 12.01
C ASN A 108 -18.45 12.25 12.32
N THR A 109 -18.66 11.87 13.57
CA THR A 109 -18.37 10.52 14.09
C THR A 109 -19.11 9.43 13.31
N ALA A 110 -20.40 9.62 13.01
CA ALA A 110 -21.19 8.62 12.29
C ALA A 110 -20.65 8.37 10.85
N ALA A 111 -20.28 9.44 10.13
CA ALA A 111 -19.69 9.31 8.82
C ALA A 111 -18.27 8.70 8.88
N ALA A 112 -17.50 9.00 9.92
CA ALA A 112 -16.17 8.44 10.12
C ALA A 112 -16.23 6.93 10.41
N GLU A 113 -17.15 6.49 11.27
CA GLU A 113 -17.37 5.07 11.58
C GLU A 113 -17.84 4.29 10.34
N ASP A 114 -18.78 4.84 9.55
CA ASP A 114 -19.21 4.24 8.29
C ASP A 114 -18.06 4.11 7.29
N ALA A 115 -17.31 5.20 7.07
CA ALA A 115 -16.17 5.19 6.16
C ALA A 115 -15.09 4.18 6.62
N GLN A 116 -14.78 4.15 7.92
CA GLN A 116 -13.83 3.21 8.48
C GLN A 116 -14.26 1.76 8.25
N LYS A 117 -15.52 1.43 8.51
CA LYS A 117 -16.06 0.09 8.28
C LYS A 117 -15.92 -0.31 6.81
N ARG A 118 -16.39 0.52 5.88
CA ARG A 118 -16.27 0.26 4.43
C ARG A 118 -14.81 0.13 3.98
N TRP A 119 -13.89 0.85 4.60
CA TRP A 119 -12.48 0.82 4.26
C TRP A 119 -11.84 -0.52 4.64
N TYR A 120 -12.16 -1.07 5.83
CA TYR A 120 -11.73 -2.41 6.23
C TYR A 120 -12.36 -3.51 5.39
N GLU A 121 -13.65 -3.40 5.06
CA GLU A 121 -14.34 -4.33 4.13
C GLU A 121 -13.66 -4.34 2.74
N ASN A 122 -13.32 -3.17 2.21
CA ASN A 122 -12.57 -3.07 0.97
C ASN A 122 -11.15 -3.65 1.07
N ALA A 123 -10.47 -3.48 2.19
CA ALA A 123 -9.17 -4.11 2.43
C ALA A 123 -9.26 -5.65 2.41
N ASP A 124 -10.33 -6.20 2.99
CA ASP A 124 -10.61 -7.64 2.95
C ASP A 124 -10.90 -8.14 1.53
N ASP A 125 -11.64 -7.35 0.74
CA ASP A 125 -11.91 -7.64 -0.67
C ASP A 125 -10.63 -7.62 -1.52
N ILE A 126 -9.72 -6.68 -1.27
CA ILE A 126 -8.39 -6.63 -1.91
C ILE A 126 -7.59 -7.88 -1.55
N ALA A 127 -7.53 -8.27 -0.27
CA ALA A 127 -6.80 -9.45 0.16
C ALA A 127 -7.36 -10.74 -0.46
N LEU A 128 -8.68 -10.85 -0.51
CA LEU A 128 -9.37 -11.97 -1.17
C LEU A 128 -9.09 -12.00 -2.67
N PHE A 129 -9.16 -10.85 -3.34
CA PHE A 129 -8.88 -10.75 -4.77
C PHE A 129 -7.46 -11.18 -5.10
N LEU A 130 -6.47 -10.66 -4.37
CA LEU A 130 -5.06 -10.98 -4.57
C LEU A 130 -4.80 -12.48 -4.39
N SER A 131 -5.36 -13.11 -3.36
CA SER A 131 -5.20 -14.55 -3.12
C SER A 131 -5.80 -15.44 -4.23
N ARG A 132 -6.82 -14.94 -4.92
CA ARG A 132 -7.45 -15.67 -6.03
C ARG A 132 -6.67 -15.64 -7.33
N ILE A 133 -5.90 -14.58 -7.55
CA ILE A 133 -5.13 -14.41 -8.79
C ILE A 133 -3.71 -14.95 -8.69
N ASN A 134 -3.20 -15.15 -7.47
CA ASN A 134 -1.85 -15.66 -7.26
C ASN A 134 -1.82 -16.67 -6.09
N PRO A 135 -1.44 -17.93 -6.34
CA PRO A 135 -1.42 -18.99 -5.31
C PRO A 135 -0.33 -18.78 -4.24
N TYR A 136 0.63 -17.90 -4.48
CA TYR A 136 1.69 -17.56 -3.52
C TYR A 136 1.32 -16.34 -2.65
N TRP A 137 0.15 -15.77 -2.82
CA TRP A 137 -0.38 -14.67 -2.01
C TRP A 137 -1.43 -15.20 -1.02
N SER A 138 -1.03 -15.38 0.22
CA SER A 138 -1.93 -15.79 1.30
C SER A 138 -2.96 -14.68 1.57
N GLN A 139 -4.26 -15.02 1.54
CA GLN A 139 -5.32 -14.08 1.90
C GLN A 139 -5.12 -13.54 3.32
N ALA A 140 -4.77 -14.41 4.28
CA ALA A 140 -4.59 -14.02 5.68
C ALA A 140 -3.41 -13.06 5.87
N GLU A 141 -2.32 -13.25 5.14
CA GLU A 141 -1.16 -12.35 5.19
C GLU A 141 -1.48 -11.00 4.55
N TRP A 142 -2.14 -10.98 3.39
CA TRP A 142 -2.59 -9.73 2.77
C TRP A 142 -3.57 -8.98 3.66
N GLN A 143 -4.55 -9.67 4.24
CA GLN A 143 -5.51 -9.06 5.17
C GLN A 143 -4.79 -8.43 6.38
N LYS A 144 -3.85 -9.16 6.98
CA LYS A 144 -3.04 -8.65 8.10
C LYS A 144 -2.27 -7.38 7.71
N MET A 145 -1.60 -7.39 6.56
CA MET A 145 -0.83 -6.24 6.09
C MET A 145 -1.73 -5.04 5.76
N MET A 146 -2.85 -5.28 5.07
CA MET A 146 -3.83 -4.23 4.77
C MET A 146 -4.38 -3.61 6.06
N HIS A 147 -4.81 -4.42 7.02
CA HIS A 147 -5.34 -3.92 8.31
C HIS A 147 -4.30 -3.12 9.08
N GLU A 148 -3.03 -3.55 9.09
CA GLU A 148 -1.95 -2.80 9.73
C GLU A 148 -1.71 -1.46 9.01
N HIS A 149 -1.74 -1.45 7.68
CA HIS A 149 -1.65 -0.23 6.88
C HIS A 149 -2.76 0.78 7.26
N LEU A 150 -4.00 0.31 7.34
CA LEU A 150 -5.15 1.14 7.71
C LEU A 150 -5.02 1.68 9.14
N ARG A 151 -4.56 0.85 10.07
CA ARG A 151 -4.31 1.26 11.45
C ARG A 151 -3.26 2.37 11.54
N LEU A 152 -2.15 2.20 10.83
CA LEU A 152 -1.05 3.17 10.80
C LEU A 152 -1.53 4.51 10.20
N LEU A 153 -2.23 4.47 9.07
CA LEU A 153 -2.74 5.68 8.43
C LEU A 153 -3.80 6.39 9.29
N THR A 154 -4.68 5.64 9.97
CA THR A 154 -5.64 6.23 10.91
C THR A 154 -4.91 6.93 12.08
N SER A 155 -3.83 6.32 12.59
CA SER A 155 -3.00 6.94 13.62
C SER A 155 -2.30 8.19 13.11
N GLU A 156 -1.77 8.18 11.88
CA GLU A 156 -1.15 9.34 11.24
C GLU A 156 -2.14 10.51 11.10
N VAL A 157 -3.36 10.25 10.63
CA VAL A 157 -4.43 11.25 10.54
C VAL A 157 -4.76 11.82 11.93
N SER A 158 -4.90 10.96 12.93
CA SER A 158 -5.23 11.36 14.30
C SER A 158 -4.14 12.25 14.93
N THR A 159 -2.88 11.84 14.81
CA THR A 159 -1.74 12.64 15.33
C THR A 159 -1.61 13.98 14.62
N LYS A 160 -1.90 14.04 13.33
CA LYS A 160 -1.92 15.28 12.56
C LYS A 160 -3.04 16.23 13.05
N LEU A 161 -4.25 15.71 13.27
CA LEU A 161 -5.38 16.48 13.81
C LEU A 161 -5.10 17.00 15.22
N MET A 162 -4.42 16.20 16.05
CA MET A 162 -4.00 16.58 17.40
C MET A 162 -2.75 17.48 17.43
N LYS A 163 -2.15 17.79 16.27
CA LYS A 163 -0.90 18.55 16.12
C LYS A 163 0.31 17.91 16.84
N ASN A 164 0.27 16.59 17.01
CA ASN A 164 1.41 15.82 17.51
C ASN A 164 2.33 15.47 16.31
N TYR A 165 3.09 16.47 15.87
CA TYR A 165 3.86 16.38 14.63
C TYR A 165 5.06 15.44 14.72
N GLU A 166 5.65 15.27 15.90
CA GLU A 166 6.77 14.35 16.10
C GLU A 166 6.35 12.91 15.87
N GLU A 167 5.26 12.48 16.50
CA GLU A 167 4.69 11.13 16.31
C GLU A 167 4.14 10.96 14.88
N ASN A 168 3.53 11.99 14.31
CA ASN A 168 3.06 11.97 12.93
C ASN A 168 4.18 11.68 11.92
N VAL A 169 5.38 12.25 12.13
CA VAL A 169 6.55 11.97 11.28
C VAL A 169 7.02 10.53 11.48
N ALA A 170 7.14 10.07 12.74
CA ALA A 170 7.54 8.70 13.04
C ALA A 170 6.57 7.64 12.47
N LEU A 171 5.26 7.94 12.42
CA LEU A 171 4.27 7.07 11.75
C LEU A 171 4.48 7.05 10.24
N GLY A 172 4.90 8.16 9.63
CA GLY A 172 5.26 8.20 8.21
C GLY A 172 6.34 7.19 7.84
N ASP A 173 7.40 7.09 8.63
CA ASP A 173 8.48 6.12 8.44
C ASP A 173 7.96 4.66 8.55
N GLN A 174 7.03 4.40 9.48
CA GLN A 174 6.43 3.07 9.64
C GLN A 174 5.50 2.71 8.46
N ILE A 175 4.73 3.68 7.96
CA ILE A 175 3.83 3.48 6.81
C ILE A 175 4.65 3.18 5.55
N GLU A 176 5.74 3.92 5.31
CA GLU A 176 6.63 3.68 4.18
C GLU A 176 7.23 2.27 4.23
N ALA A 177 7.84 1.90 5.38
CA ALA A 177 8.44 0.58 5.56
C ALA A 177 7.41 -0.54 5.33
N GLN A 178 6.21 -0.41 5.88
CA GLN A 178 5.13 -1.39 5.74
C GLN A 178 4.62 -1.48 4.29
N ALA A 179 4.52 -0.38 3.56
CA ALA A 179 4.14 -0.36 2.15
C ALA A 179 5.20 -1.05 1.27
N LEU A 180 6.48 -0.91 1.60
CA LEU A 180 7.56 -1.61 0.91
C LEU A 180 7.54 -3.13 1.17
N GLU A 181 7.12 -3.58 2.37
CA GLU A 181 6.87 -5.00 2.63
C GLU A 181 5.74 -5.56 1.74
N MET A 182 4.67 -4.79 1.51
CA MET A 182 3.61 -5.16 0.57
C MET A 182 4.13 -5.23 -0.88
N ALA A 183 5.00 -4.31 -1.27
CA ALA A 183 5.65 -4.34 -2.59
C ALA A 183 6.51 -5.60 -2.78
N ASP A 184 7.28 -5.97 -1.77
CA ASP A 184 8.17 -7.13 -1.78
C ASP A 184 7.36 -8.45 -1.84
N MET A 185 6.25 -8.54 -1.07
CA MET A 185 5.34 -9.67 -1.15
C MET A 185 4.71 -9.78 -2.55
N MET A 186 4.26 -8.66 -3.11
CA MET A 186 3.67 -8.64 -4.46
C MET A 186 4.70 -9.11 -5.51
N THR A 187 5.91 -8.58 -5.47
CA THR A 187 7.03 -8.94 -6.36
C THR A 187 7.36 -10.44 -6.26
N THR A 188 7.54 -10.93 -5.04
CA THR A 188 7.92 -12.31 -4.79
C THR A 188 6.88 -13.29 -5.32
N GLY A 189 5.60 -13.05 -5.04
CA GLY A 189 4.52 -13.91 -5.51
C GLY A 189 4.41 -13.93 -7.04
N ILE A 190 4.59 -12.78 -7.71
CA ILE A 190 4.60 -12.73 -9.19
C ILE A 190 5.75 -13.54 -9.76
N ILE A 191 6.96 -13.39 -9.23
CA ILE A 191 8.14 -14.13 -9.69
C ILE A 191 7.95 -15.64 -9.48
N GLN A 192 7.36 -16.05 -8.36
CA GLN A 192 7.08 -17.46 -8.06
C GLN A 192 6.02 -18.06 -8.99
N GLN A 193 5.00 -17.29 -9.34
CA GLN A 193 3.93 -17.74 -10.24
C GLN A 193 4.39 -17.83 -11.70
N PHE A 194 5.27 -16.94 -12.13
CA PHE A 194 5.73 -16.84 -13.51
C PHE A 194 7.26 -16.93 -13.66
N PRO A 195 7.92 -17.99 -13.14
CA PRO A 195 9.38 -18.05 -13.05
C PRO A 195 10.07 -17.99 -14.42
N ALA A 196 9.48 -18.60 -15.47
CA ALA A 196 10.02 -18.56 -16.82
C ALA A 196 10.08 -17.15 -17.42
N ARG A 197 9.22 -16.24 -16.96
CA ARG A 197 9.16 -14.86 -17.44
C ARG A 197 10.26 -13.96 -16.86
N PHE A 198 10.78 -14.34 -15.69
CA PHE A 198 11.71 -13.54 -14.91
C PHE A 198 13.11 -14.14 -14.79
N ASN A 199 13.42 -15.21 -15.52
CA ASN A 199 14.72 -15.84 -15.54
C ASN A 199 15.64 -15.38 -16.69
N LEU A 200 15.21 -14.37 -17.46
CA LEU A 200 15.97 -13.78 -18.58
C LEU A 200 16.77 -12.56 -18.13
#